data_a57b9cc792417e85337a087a7b6227d7
#
_entry.id   a57b9cc792417e85337a087a7b6227d7
#
_cell.length_a   1.000
_cell.length_b   1.000
_cell.length_c   1.000
_cell.angle_alpha   90.00
_cell.angle_beta   90.00
_cell.angle_gamma   90.00
#
_symmetry.space_group_name_H-M   'P 1'
#
loop_
_entity.id
_entity.type
_entity.pdbx_description
1 polymer ?
#
loop_
_entity_poly.entity_id
_entity_poly.type
_entity_poly.pdbx_seq_one_letter_code
_entity_poly.pdbx_strand_id
1 'polypeptide(L)'
;MKKLSFFLIVFMVNNLSAQDLSQYKKEKIVFETDTLNYRILKPLNYNPSKQYPVHLFLHGAGERGNDNKSQLVHGAKLFLKKENREQFNSWVIFPQAPKNDWWGYKDPYKFAYNVKESNAMSLVIKFMDEFIKREDVNQNKVYVSGLSMGGMGTFVILNLRPDMFAAATPICGDGDPNLVNNYAKKIPIWIFHGSDDSAVSPNNSLKMAKAIIDAGGSPKITFYENVGHDSWNNAFNEKDFLEWIHSKSKKTKQ
;
A
#
# COMPACT_ATOMS: atom_id res chain seq x y z
N MET A 1 53.46 42.76 -4.05
CA MET A 1 52.85 41.95 -2.98
C MET A 1 51.52 41.44 -3.50
N LYS A 2 51.44 40.17 -3.95
CA LYS A 2 50.21 39.55 -4.44
C LYS A 2 49.45 38.95 -3.24
N LYS A 3 48.22 39.43 -2.97
CA LYS A 3 47.36 38.86 -1.94
C LYS A 3 46.72 37.56 -2.51
N LEU A 4 47.03 36.43 -1.90
CA LEU A 4 46.46 35.12 -2.20
C LEU A 4 45.14 35.01 -1.39
N SER A 5 44.00 35.11 -2.05
CA SER A 5 42.69 34.88 -1.40
C SER A 5 42.43 33.38 -1.36
N PHE A 6 42.39 32.83 -0.17
CA PHE A 6 42.07 31.43 0.09
C PHE A 6 40.50 31.32 0.09
N PHE A 7 39.94 30.69 -0.94
CA PHE A 7 38.53 30.34 -0.95
C PHE A 7 38.34 29.03 -0.19
N LEU A 8 37.76 29.10 0.97
CA LEU A 8 37.36 27.91 1.78
C LEU A 8 36.08 27.34 1.19
N ILE A 9 36.20 26.28 0.38
CA ILE A 9 35.01 25.52 -0.09
C ILE A 9 34.56 24.63 1.06
N VAL A 10 33.49 25.01 1.74
CA VAL A 10 32.81 24.18 2.72
C VAL A 10 31.98 23.15 1.96
N PHE A 11 32.48 21.92 1.87
CA PHE A 11 31.70 20.76 1.44
C PHE A 11 30.65 20.46 2.53
N MET A 12 29.41 20.87 2.29
CA MET A 12 28.28 20.29 3.03
C MET A 12 28.16 18.84 2.62
N VAL A 13 28.69 17.94 3.44
CA VAL A 13 28.43 16.51 3.35
C VAL A 13 26.97 16.32 3.80
N ASN A 14 26.07 16.27 2.85
CA ASN A 14 24.73 15.77 3.11
C ASN A 14 24.87 14.29 3.46
N ASN A 15 24.86 13.96 4.73
CA ASN A 15 24.68 12.61 5.21
C ASN A 15 23.27 12.16 4.81
N LEU A 16 23.13 11.61 3.59
CA LEU A 16 22.02 10.74 3.28
C LEU A 16 22.15 9.50 4.16
N SER A 17 21.61 9.56 5.37
CA SER A 17 21.51 8.36 6.19
C SER A 17 20.66 7.36 5.40
N ALA A 18 21.27 6.24 5.02
CA ALA A 18 20.54 5.13 4.41
C ALA A 18 19.40 4.76 5.37
N GLN A 19 18.14 4.86 4.88
CA GLN A 19 16.98 4.57 5.70
C GLN A 19 17.05 3.13 6.16
N ASP A 20 17.14 2.96 7.48
CA ASP A 20 17.35 1.64 8.11
C ASP A 20 16.06 0.83 8.11
N LEU A 21 15.96 -0.12 7.19
CA LEU A 21 14.84 -1.06 7.09
C LEU A 21 14.73 -2.00 8.32
N SER A 22 15.73 -2.04 9.22
CA SER A 22 15.65 -2.84 10.45
C SER A 22 14.58 -2.33 11.42
N GLN A 23 14.13 -1.08 11.27
CA GLN A 23 13.00 -0.53 12.01
C GLN A 23 11.68 -1.29 11.75
N TYR A 24 11.55 -1.93 10.59
CA TYR A 24 10.47 -2.88 10.34
C TYR A 24 10.77 -4.20 11.02
N LYS A 25 10.11 -4.49 12.12
CA LYS A 25 10.30 -5.76 12.82
C LYS A 25 9.79 -6.92 11.98
N LYS A 26 10.51 -8.05 12.04
CA LYS A 26 10.10 -9.32 11.45
C LYS A 26 9.13 -10.00 12.38
N GLU A 27 7.95 -10.31 11.85
CA GLU A 27 6.91 -10.99 12.59
C GLU A 27 6.29 -12.10 11.72
N LYS A 28 5.59 -13.01 12.36
CA LYS A 28 4.76 -14.01 11.69
C LYS A 28 3.51 -14.28 12.51
N ILE A 29 2.45 -14.64 11.85
CA ILE A 29 1.25 -15.15 12.50
C ILE A 29 0.89 -16.50 11.90
N VAL A 30 0.44 -17.39 12.74
CA VAL A 30 0.05 -18.75 12.37
C VAL A 30 -1.46 -18.88 12.56
N PHE A 31 -2.13 -19.33 11.51
CA PHE A 31 -3.54 -19.70 11.53
C PHE A 31 -3.64 -21.17 11.15
N GLU A 32 -3.95 -22.03 12.12
CA GLU A 32 -3.95 -23.48 11.95
C GLU A 32 -2.58 -23.98 11.46
N THR A 33 -2.48 -24.40 10.19
CA THR A 33 -1.24 -24.89 9.55
C THR A 33 -0.56 -23.83 8.70
N ASP A 34 -1.23 -22.71 8.41
CA ASP A 34 -0.74 -21.68 7.51
C ASP A 34 -0.03 -20.57 8.27
N THR A 35 1.03 -20.05 7.67
CA THR A 35 1.84 -18.98 8.25
C THR A 35 1.86 -17.78 7.31
N LEU A 36 1.57 -16.58 7.85
CA LEU A 36 1.79 -15.31 7.19
C LEU A 36 3.03 -14.65 7.78
N ASN A 37 4.08 -14.49 6.98
CA ASN A 37 5.21 -13.64 7.30
C ASN A 37 4.86 -12.19 7.03
N TYR A 38 5.23 -11.27 7.92
CA TYR A 38 5.04 -9.85 7.69
C TYR A 38 6.14 -9.01 8.35
N ARG A 39 6.27 -7.79 7.86
CA ARG A 39 7.11 -6.75 8.46
C ARG A 39 6.21 -5.66 9.01
N ILE A 40 6.53 -5.17 10.19
CA ILE A 40 5.73 -4.14 10.83
C ILE A 40 6.59 -2.98 11.33
N LEU A 41 6.21 -1.76 10.93
CA LEU A 41 6.76 -0.53 11.47
C LEU A 41 5.82 0.00 12.54
N LYS A 42 6.36 0.16 13.75
CA LYS A 42 5.64 0.72 14.89
C LYS A 42 5.57 2.25 14.78
N PRO A 43 4.48 2.88 15.23
CA PRO A 43 4.42 4.34 15.31
C PRO A 43 5.62 4.95 16.04
N LEU A 44 6.06 6.13 15.58
CA LEU A 44 7.13 6.88 16.22
C LEU A 44 6.67 7.35 17.62
N ASN A 45 7.54 7.23 18.62
CA ASN A 45 7.20 7.60 20.00
C ASN A 45 5.88 6.95 20.48
N TYR A 46 5.75 5.66 20.18
CA TYR A 46 4.56 4.89 20.45
C TYR A 46 4.12 4.97 21.93
N ASN A 47 2.84 5.27 22.10
CA ASN A 47 2.17 5.29 23.39
C ASN A 47 0.93 4.35 23.32
N PRO A 48 0.84 3.29 24.13
CA PRO A 48 -0.27 2.34 24.08
C PRO A 48 -1.64 2.94 24.42
N SER A 49 -1.68 4.12 25.06
CA SER A 49 -2.92 4.82 25.34
C SER A 49 -3.44 5.69 24.18
N LYS A 50 -2.73 5.72 23.05
CA LYS A 50 -3.13 6.46 21.84
C LYS A 50 -3.55 5.50 20.75
N GLN A 51 -4.49 5.93 19.92
CA GLN A 51 -4.92 5.19 18.74
C GLN A 51 -4.19 5.72 17.49
N TYR A 52 -3.64 4.80 16.71
CA TYR A 52 -2.88 5.12 15.50
C TYR A 52 -3.57 4.58 14.25
N PRO A 53 -3.46 5.27 13.11
CA PRO A 53 -3.83 4.73 11.80
C PRO A 53 -3.06 3.45 11.48
N VAL A 54 -3.61 2.64 10.58
CA VAL A 54 -2.95 1.45 10.03
C VAL A 54 -2.82 1.58 8.52
N HIS A 55 -1.65 1.31 7.98
CA HIS A 55 -1.39 1.25 6.56
C HIS A 55 -0.93 -0.16 6.17
N LEU A 56 -1.76 -0.90 5.46
CA LEU A 56 -1.44 -2.18 4.84
C LEU A 56 -0.83 -1.92 3.46
N PHE A 57 0.32 -2.56 3.17
CA PHE A 57 0.98 -2.43 1.88
C PHE A 57 1.18 -3.80 1.23
N LEU A 58 0.61 -4.00 0.04
CA LEU A 58 0.69 -5.23 -0.74
C LEU A 58 1.76 -5.10 -1.83
N HIS A 59 2.79 -5.94 -1.76
CA HIS A 59 3.93 -5.94 -2.67
C HIS A 59 3.62 -6.51 -4.06
N GLY A 60 4.49 -6.31 -5.03
CA GLY A 60 4.41 -6.87 -6.38
C GLY A 60 4.81 -8.36 -6.46
N ALA A 61 4.69 -8.94 -7.64
CA ALA A 61 4.97 -10.36 -7.86
C ALA A 61 6.44 -10.75 -7.60
N GLY A 62 7.37 -9.82 -7.80
CA GLY A 62 8.81 -10.04 -7.60
C GLY A 62 9.22 -10.24 -6.15
N GLU A 63 8.45 -9.72 -5.21
CA GLU A 63 8.75 -9.74 -3.77
C GLU A 63 8.14 -10.94 -3.05
N ARG A 64 7.48 -11.86 -3.77
CA ARG A 64 6.97 -13.11 -3.22
C ARG A 64 8.10 -13.98 -2.67
N GLY A 65 7.83 -14.65 -1.57
CA GLY A 65 8.81 -15.54 -0.94
C GLY A 65 8.46 -15.86 0.50
N ASN A 66 9.50 -16.30 1.23
CA ASN A 66 9.40 -16.63 2.65
C ASN A 66 10.59 -16.09 3.48
N ASP A 67 11.37 -15.18 2.88
CA ASP A 67 12.55 -14.58 3.51
C ASP A 67 12.20 -13.50 4.53
N ASN A 68 10.95 -13.09 4.55
CA ASN A 68 10.44 -11.98 5.35
C ASN A 68 11.33 -10.72 5.22
N LYS A 69 11.74 -10.41 3.96
CA LYS A 69 12.66 -9.30 3.63
C LYS A 69 12.27 -8.63 2.31
N SER A 70 12.02 -9.42 1.26
CA SER A 70 11.83 -8.92 -0.10
C SER A 70 10.62 -7.99 -0.25
N GLN A 71 9.56 -8.18 0.56
CA GLN A 71 8.38 -7.31 0.57
C GLN A 71 8.66 -5.84 0.93
N LEU A 72 9.85 -5.51 1.45
CA LEU A 72 10.25 -4.14 1.76
C LEU A 72 10.98 -3.42 0.63
N VAL A 73 11.24 -4.09 -0.50
CA VAL A 73 12.04 -3.51 -1.61
C VAL A 73 11.40 -2.24 -2.14
N HIS A 74 10.07 -2.23 -2.28
CA HIS A 74 9.33 -1.07 -2.75
C HIS A 74 8.39 -0.52 -1.67
N GLY A 75 8.27 0.80 -1.61
CA GLY A 75 7.35 1.52 -0.71
C GLY A 75 7.82 1.67 0.74
N ALA A 76 8.60 0.74 1.29
CA ALA A 76 8.97 0.78 2.71
C ALA A 76 9.75 2.07 3.10
N LYS A 77 10.62 2.56 2.22
CA LYS A 77 11.38 3.79 2.44
C LYS A 77 10.50 5.04 2.56
N LEU A 78 9.34 5.06 1.89
CA LEU A 78 8.40 6.17 1.99
C LEU A 78 8.01 6.46 3.44
N PHE A 79 7.68 5.40 4.18
CA PHE A 79 7.23 5.51 5.57
C PHE A 79 8.38 5.72 6.57
N LEU A 80 9.65 5.55 6.16
CA LEU A 80 10.81 5.78 7.01
C LEU A 80 11.37 7.20 6.89
N LYS A 81 10.93 7.99 5.91
CA LYS A 81 11.30 9.40 5.84
C LYS A 81 10.89 10.09 7.13
N LYS A 82 11.79 10.86 7.75
CA LYS A 82 11.57 11.49 9.05
C LYS A 82 10.30 12.33 9.05
N GLU A 83 10.14 13.18 8.04
CA GLU A 83 8.99 14.04 7.85
C GLU A 83 7.68 13.24 7.76
N ASN A 84 7.68 12.10 7.05
CA ASN A 84 6.50 11.26 6.90
C ASN A 84 6.16 10.54 8.22
N ARG A 85 7.16 10.09 8.97
CA ARG A 85 6.93 9.46 10.27
C ARG A 85 6.39 10.43 11.32
N GLU A 86 6.84 11.69 11.28
CA GLU A 86 6.36 12.73 12.20
C GLU A 86 4.93 13.17 11.86
N GLN A 87 4.62 13.34 10.57
CA GLN A 87 3.33 13.86 10.12
C GLN A 87 2.24 12.78 9.99
N PHE A 88 2.60 11.57 9.51
CA PHE A 88 1.69 10.47 9.18
C PHE A 88 1.93 9.25 10.06
N ASN A 89 2.13 9.49 11.35
CA ASN A 89 2.50 8.48 12.32
C ASN A 89 1.47 7.34 12.40
N SER A 90 1.85 6.13 12.01
CA SER A 90 0.95 4.99 11.84
C SER A 90 1.66 3.66 12.05
N TRP A 91 0.88 2.61 12.28
CA TRP A 91 1.30 1.24 12.06
C TRP A 91 1.41 1.01 10.55
N VAL A 92 2.54 0.48 10.06
CA VAL A 92 2.70 0.12 8.65
C VAL A 92 3.05 -1.35 8.55
N ILE A 93 2.28 -2.10 7.75
CA ILE A 93 2.31 -3.55 7.68
C ILE A 93 2.59 -3.97 6.23
N PHE A 94 3.64 -4.76 6.05
CA PHE A 94 4.04 -5.37 4.78
C PHE A 94 3.99 -6.89 4.93
N PRO A 95 2.87 -7.56 4.62
CA PRO A 95 2.82 -9.02 4.55
C PRO A 95 3.63 -9.52 3.34
N GLN A 96 4.04 -10.79 3.36
CA GLN A 96 4.72 -11.43 2.24
C GLN A 96 3.91 -12.63 1.75
N ALA A 97 3.45 -12.57 0.50
CA ALA A 97 2.85 -13.71 -0.17
C ALA A 97 3.92 -14.79 -0.46
N PRO A 98 3.63 -16.07 -0.28
CA PRO A 98 4.50 -17.16 -0.67
C PRO A 98 4.82 -17.14 -2.16
N LYS A 99 5.91 -17.81 -2.57
CA LYS A 99 6.37 -17.82 -3.95
C LYS A 99 5.36 -18.39 -4.94
N ASN A 100 4.54 -19.32 -4.48
CA ASN A 100 3.50 -20.02 -5.24
C ASN A 100 2.09 -19.49 -5.00
N ASP A 101 1.96 -18.29 -4.39
CA ASP A 101 0.67 -17.66 -4.09
C ASP A 101 0.71 -16.17 -4.47
N TRP A 102 -0.42 -15.45 -4.36
CA TRP A 102 -0.56 -14.06 -4.77
C TRP A 102 -1.65 -13.33 -3.98
N TRP A 103 -1.75 -12.01 -4.19
CA TRP A 103 -2.81 -11.19 -3.61
C TRP A 103 -4.06 -11.23 -4.50
N GLY A 104 -4.92 -12.23 -4.34
CA GLY A 104 -6.07 -12.34 -5.23
C GLY A 104 -7.01 -13.49 -4.91
N TYR A 105 -7.63 -14.02 -5.95
CA TYR A 105 -8.43 -15.22 -5.89
C TYR A 105 -7.57 -16.45 -6.20
N LYS A 106 -8.07 -17.67 -5.91
CA LYS A 106 -7.31 -18.91 -6.15
C LYS A 106 -6.89 -19.11 -7.59
N ASP A 107 -7.71 -18.64 -8.54
CA ASP A 107 -7.34 -18.60 -9.95
C ASP A 107 -6.88 -17.17 -10.30
N PRO A 108 -5.60 -16.94 -10.62
CA PRO A 108 -5.09 -15.60 -10.90
C PRO A 108 -5.64 -14.98 -12.18
N TYR A 109 -6.25 -15.80 -13.06
CA TYR A 109 -6.81 -15.37 -14.34
C TYR A 109 -8.34 -15.21 -14.31
N LYS A 110 -8.99 -15.52 -13.16
CA LYS A 110 -10.44 -15.43 -13.00
C LYS A 110 -10.78 -14.49 -11.86
N PHE A 111 -11.14 -13.28 -12.20
CA PHE A 111 -11.87 -12.40 -11.32
C PHE A 111 -13.34 -12.81 -11.35
N ALA A 112 -13.77 -13.75 -10.51
CA ALA A 112 -15.13 -14.24 -10.55
C ALA A 112 -15.80 -14.22 -9.16
N TYR A 113 -17.07 -13.87 -9.11
CA TYR A 113 -17.91 -13.76 -7.91
C TYR A 113 -17.89 -15.01 -7.00
N ASN A 114 -17.59 -16.18 -7.54
CA ASN A 114 -17.65 -17.45 -6.84
C ASN A 114 -16.28 -18.12 -6.66
N VAL A 115 -15.18 -17.39 -6.90
CA VAL A 115 -13.84 -17.92 -6.69
C VAL A 115 -13.36 -17.53 -5.31
N LYS A 116 -12.99 -18.54 -4.52
CA LYS A 116 -12.39 -18.34 -3.19
C LYS A 116 -11.10 -17.54 -3.33
N GLU A 117 -10.82 -16.66 -2.37
CA GLU A 117 -9.55 -15.95 -2.28
C GLU A 117 -8.37 -16.91 -2.15
N SER A 118 -7.18 -16.47 -2.57
CA SER A 118 -5.91 -17.17 -2.36
C SER A 118 -5.62 -17.33 -0.86
N ASN A 119 -4.78 -18.27 -0.49
CA ASN A 119 -4.42 -18.44 0.91
C ASN A 119 -3.73 -17.19 1.46
N ALA A 120 -2.83 -16.56 0.70
CA ALA A 120 -2.16 -15.34 1.12
C ALA A 120 -3.16 -14.21 1.41
N MET A 121 -4.16 -14.00 0.54
CA MET A 121 -5.19 -12.99 0.74
C MET A 121 -6.07 -13.32 1.97
N SER A 122 -6.48 -14.58 2.11
CA SER A 122 -7.25 -15.04 3.26
C SER A 122 -6.52 -14.78 4.58
N LEU A 123 -5.21 -15.10 4.62
CA LEU A 123 -4.39 -14.87 5.81
C LEU A 123 -4.23 -13.38 6.14
N VAL A 124 -4.05 -12.53 5.11
CA VAL A 124 -3.99 -11.07 5.32
C VAL A 124 -5.31 -10.55 5.88
N ILE A 125 -6.45 -11.00 5.36
CA ILE A 125 -7.76 -10.58 5.86
C ILE A 125 -7.94 -11.01 7.32
N LYS A 126 -7.68 -12.28 7.64
CA LYS A 126 -7.76 -12.79 9.02
C LYS A 126 -6.85 -12.00 9.97
N PHE A 127 -5.60 -11.76 9.54
CA PHE A 127 -4.66 -10.95 10.31
C PHE A 127 -5.17 -9.53 10.55
N MET A 128 -5.63 -8.85 9.51
CA MET A 128 -6.14 -7.49 9.62
C MET A 128 -7.39 -7.41 10.48
N ASP A 129 -8.29 -8.41 10.40
CA ASP A 129 -9.49 -8.50 11.24
C ASP A 129 -9.19 -8.54 12.74
N GLU A 130 -8.10 -9.21 13.13
CA GLU A 130 -7.65 -9.23 14.51
C GLU A 130 -6.83 -7.97 14.85
N PHE A 131 -5.96 -7.53 13.95
CA PHE A 131 -5.08 -6.40 14.21
C PHE A 131 -5.84 -5.09 14.45
N ILE A 132 -6.90 -4.83 13.67
CA ILE A 132 -7.68 -3.59 13.79
C ILE A 132 -8.57 -3.53 15.04
N LYS A 133 -8.80 -4.65 15.74
CA LYS A 133 -9.54 -4.67 17.02
C LYS A 133 -8.73 -4.19 18.21
N ARG A 134 -7.43 -4.00 18.06
CA ARG A 134 -6.53 -3.55 19.14
C ARG A 134 -6.94 -2.16 19.61
N GLU A 135 -6.79 -1.93 20.90
CA GLU A 135 -7.13 -0.65 21.54
C GLU A 135 -6.27 0.52 21.04
N ASP A 136 -5.04 0.25 20.60
CA ASP A 136 -4.10 1.23 20.06
C ASP A 136 -4.26 1.48 18.54
N VAL A 137 -5.34 0.98 17.92
CA VAL A 137 -5.66 1.14 16.51
C VAL A 137 -6.87 2.04 16.31
N ASN A 138 -6.72 3.06 15.46
CA ASN A 138 -7.85 3.86 14.99
C ASN A 138 -8.55 3.12 13.84
N GLN A 139 -9.62 2.42 14.15
CA GLN A 139 -10.40 1.62 13.20
C GLN A 139 -11.02 2.45 12.06
N ASN A 140 -11.15 3.77 12.24
CA ASN A 140 -11.65 4.66 11.19
C ASN A 140 -10.56 5.12 10.22
N LYS A 141 -9.28 4.81 10.50
CA LYS A 141 -8.13 5.21 9.70
C LYS A 141 -7.27 4.00 9.33
N VAL A 142 -7.87 3.07 8.59
CA VAL A 142 -7.20 1.88 8.04
C VAL A 142 -7.09 2.07 6.53
N TYR A 143 -5.89 1.98 6.01
CA TYR A 143 -5.59 2.26 4.60
C TYR A 143 -4.94 1.05 3.93
N VAL A 144 -5.09 0.94 2.61
CA VAL A 144 -4.40 -0.08 1.82
C VAL A 144 -3.78 0.54 0.58
N SER A 145 -2.53 0.17 0.33
CA SER A 145 -1.80 0.45 -0.91
C SER A 145 -1.24 -0.84 -1.47
N GLY A 146 -1.01 -0.87 -2.77
CA GLY A 146 -0.31 -2.00 -3.40
C GLY A 146 0.11 -1.67 -4.80
N LEU A 147 1.17 -2.35 -5.28
CA LEU A 147 1.72 -2.13 -6.61
C LEU A 147 1.68 -3.41 -7.45
N SER A 148 1.43 -3.31 -8.75
CA SER A 148 1.39 -4.45 -9.68
C SER A 148 0.44 -5.55 -9.17
N MET A 149 0.93 -6.75 -8.89
CA MET A 149 0.16 -7.80 -8.19
C MET A 149 -0.52 -7.29 -6.90
N GLY A 150 0.16 -6.42 -6.13
CA GLY A 150 -0.42 -5.78 -4.95
C GLY A 150 -1.46 -4.72 -5.29
N GLY A 151 -1.36 -4.06 -6.44
CA GLY A 151 -2.40 -3.18 -6.98
C GLY A 151 -3.68 -3.95 -7.31
N MET A 152 -3.52 -5.14 -7.91
CA MET A 152 -4.62 -6.09 -8.12
C MET A 152 -5.21 -6.54 -6.78
N GLY A 153 -4.35 -6.94 -5.84
CA GLY A 153 -4.75 -7.33 -4.48
C GLY A 153 -5.48 -6.23 -3.72
N THR A 154 -5.15 -4.96 -4.00
CA THR A 154 -5.87 -3.82 -3.44
C THR A 154 -7.33 -3.83 -3.88
N PHE A 155 -7.63 -3.96 -5.17
CA PHE A 155 -9.02 -4.05 -5.63
C PHE A 155 -9.74 -5.29 -5.08
N VAL A 156 -9.03 -6.42 -4.97
CA VAL A 156 -9.62 -7.66 -4.41
C VAL A 156 -9.99 -7.48 -2.95
N ILE A 157 -9.10 -6.95 -2.11
CA ILE A 157 -9.39 -6.79 -0.68
C ILE A 157 -10.48 -5.74 -0.44
N LEU A 158 -10.60 -4.70 -1.29
CA LEU A 158 -11.74 -3.76 -1.22
C LEU A 158 -13.06 -4.46 -1.46
N ASN A 159 -13.13 -5.41 -2.40
CA ASN A 159 -14.33 -6.19 -2.64
C ASN A 159 -14.66 -7.13 -1.48
N LEU A 160 -13.66 -7.83 -0.95
CA LEU A 160 -13.85 -8.80 0.14
C LEU A 160 -14.14 -8.12 1.49
N ARG A 161 -13.60 -6.93 1.71
CA ARG A 161 -13.72 -6.18 2.98
C ARG A 161 -14.05 -4.70 2.74
N PRO A 162 -15.22 -4.40 2.16
CA PRO A 162 -15.61 -3.04 1.79
C PRO A 162 -15.80 -2.09 2.99
N ASP A 163 -15.88 -2.62 4.21
CA ASP A 163 -16.06 -1.83 5.43
C ASP A 163 -14.74 -1.64 6.23
N MET A 164 -13.65 -2.25 5.76
CA MET A 164 -12.38 -2.21 6.50
C MET A 164 -11.63 -0.90 6.28
N PHE A 165 -11.56 -0.42 5.05
CA PHE A 165 -10.63 0.64 4.67
C PHE A 165 -11.27 2.03 4.55
N ALA A 166 -10.52 3.04 4.95
CA ALA A 166 -10.86 4.46 4.81
C ALA A 166 -10.38 5.06 3.50
N ALA A 167 -9.33 4.51 2.90
CA ALA A 167 -8.82 4.87 1.58
C ALA A 167 -7.98 3.73 0.98
N ALA A 168 -7.84 3.75 -0.35
CA ALA A 168 -7.02 2.80 -1.09
C ALA A 168 -6.23 3.47 -2.22
N THR A 169 -5.00 2.98 -2.45
CA THR A 169 -4.12 3.45 -3.53
C THR A 169 -3.55 2.27 -4.34
N PRO A 170 -4.32 1.71 -5.28
CA PRO A 170 -3.80 0.73 -6.24
C PRO A 170 -2.89 1.40 -7.27
N ILE A 171 -1.69 0.83 -7.48
CA ILE A 171 -0.67 1.34 -8.40
C ILE A 171 -0.41 0.26 -9.46
N CYS A 172 -0.48 0.62 -10.74
CA CYS A 172 -0.28 -0.24 -11.93
C CYS A 172 -0.95 -1.63 -11.78
N GLY A 173 -2.18 -1.63 -11.28
CA GLY A 173 -2.95 -2.85 -11.04
C GLY A 173 -4.08 -3.08 -12.05
N ASP A 174 -4.81 -4.15 -11.82
CA ASP A 174 -6.05 -4.51 -12.51
C ASP A 174 -7.10 -4.98 -11.49
N GLY A 175 -8.37 -5.02 -11.89
CA GLY A 175 -9.47 -5.53 -11.07
C GLY A 175 -10.67 -5.95 -11.92
N ASP A 176 -11.68 -6.51 -11.25
CA ASP A 176 -12.94 -6.83 -11.88
C ASP A 176 -13.92 -5.64 -11.78
N PRO A 177 -14.30 -5.01 -12.91
CA PRO A 177 -15.23 -3.90 -12.91
C PRO A 177 -16.64 -4.28 -12.41
N ASN A 178 -17.00 -5.56 -12.45
CA ASN A 178 -18.31 -6.02 -11.96
C ASN A 178 -18.43 -6.03 -10.42
N LEU A 179 -17.28 -6.00 -9.72
CA LEU A 179 -17.22 -6.07 -8.26
C LEU A 179 -17.18 -4.69 -7.57
N VAL A 180 -17.03 -3.61 -8.34
CA VAL A 180 -16.83 -2.26 -7.78
C VAL A 180 -18.03 -1.74 -6.97
N ASN A 181 -19.24 -2.22 -7.25
CA ASN A 181 -20.45 -1.81 -6.53
C ASN A 181 -20.38 -2.02 -5.01
N ASN A 182 -19.56 -2.97 -4.56
CA ASN A 182 -19.41 -3.28 -3.14
C ASN A 182 -18.69 -2.18 -2.36
N TYR A 183 -17.80 -1.41 -3.03
CA TYR A 183 -16.91 -0.45 -2.37
C TYR A 183 -16.86 0.95 -3.00
N ALA A 184 -17.29 1.14 -4.26
CA ALA A 184 -17.12 2.38 -5.01
C ALA A 184 -17.64 3.65 -4.30
N LYS A 185 -18.81 3.57 -3.62
CA LYS A 185 -19.40 4.68 -2.87
C LYS A 185 -18.87 4.83 -1.45
N LYS A 186 -18.14 3.82 -0.95
CA LYS A 186 -17.72 3.75 0.46
C LYS A 186 -16.28 4.20 0.65
N ILE A 187 -15.40 3.86 -0.29
CA ILE A 187 -13.95 3.98 -0.13
C ILE A 187 -13.40 4.96 -1.16
N PRO A 188 -12.81 6.09 -0.74
CA PRO A 188 -11.99 6.93 -1.60
C PRO A 188 -10.82 6.14 -2.20
N ILE A 189 -10.65 6.23 -3.52
CA ILE A 189 -9.60 5.48 -4.24
C ILE A 189 -8.79 6.46 -5.08
N TRP A 190 -7.46 6.34 -5.03
CA TRP A 190 -6.56 7.06 -5.89
C TRP A 190 -5.72 6.07 -6.68
N ILE A 191 -5.98 5.97 -7.97
CA ILE A 191 -5.36 5.02 -8.90
C ILE A 191 -4.16 5.68 -9.57
N PHE A 192 -3.04 4.94 -9.68
CA PHE A 192 -1.83 5.38 -10.37
C PHE A 192 -1.43 4.38 -11.46
N HIS A 193 -0.95 4.90 -12.62
CA HIS A 193 -0.41 4.05 -13.68
C HIS A 193 0.58 4.82 -14.57
N GLY A 194 1.54 4.10 -15.15
CA GLY A 194 2.39 4.63 -16.22
C GLY A 194 1.72 4.45 -17.58
N SER A 195 1.82 5.46 -18.48
CA SER A 195 1.20 5.40 -19.82
C SER A 195 1.79 4.31 -20.71
N ASP A 196 3.07 3.98 -20.50
CA ASP A 196 3.86 3.07 -21.32
C ASP A 196 4.08 1.72 -20.64
N ASP A 197 3.21 1.38 -19.65
CA ASP A 197 3.28 0.09 -18.97
C ASP A 197 2.96 -1.06 -19.92
N SER A 198 3.99 -1.85 -20.24
CA SER A 198 3.91 -3.03 -21.11
C SER A 198 3.64 -4.34 -20.35
N ALA A 199 3.73 -4.34 -19.02
CA ALA A 199 3.49 -5.52 -18.19
C ALA A 199 2.03 -5.63 -17.73
N VAL A 200 1.46 -4.51 -17.31
CA VAL A 200 0.04 -4.38 -16.96
C VAL A 200 -0.55 -3.21 -17.73
N SER A 201 -1.46 -3.46 -18.65
CA SER A 201 -2.01 -2.42 -19.52
C SER A 201 -2.62 -1.27 -18.74
N PRO A 202 -2.28 0.01 -19.05
CA PRO A 202 -2.91 1.19 -18.44
C PRO A 202 -4.44 1.22 -18.63
N ASN A 203 -4.94 0.57 -19.68
CA ASN A 203 -6.38 0.42 -19.93
C ASN A 203 -7.10 -0.30 -18.77
N ASN A 204 -6.40 -1.13 -18.00
CA ASN A 204 -6.99 -1.77 -16.84
C ASN A 204 -7.36 -0.74 -15.75
N SER A 205 -6.47 0.20 -15.47
CA SER A 205 -6.78 1.30 -14.54
C SER A 205 -7.88 2.22 -15.04
N LEU A 206 -7.91 2.52 -16.36
CA LEU A 206 -9.01 3.29 -16.96
C LEU A 206 -10.35 2.55 -16.85
N LYS A 207 -10.37 1.25 -17.13
CA LYS A 207 -11.55 0.38 -16.99
C LYS A 207 -12.06 0.40 -15.54
N MET A 208 -11.16 0.27 -14.57
CA MET A 208 -11.53 0.30 -13.15
C MET A 208 -12.04 1.67 -12.72
N ALA A 209 -11.38 2.76 -13.13
CA ALA A 209 -11.83 4.12 -12.83
C ALA A 209 -13.21 4.39 -13.41
N LYS A 210 -13.45 4.00 -14.67
CA LYS A 210 -14.77 4.13 -15.30
C LYS A 210 -15.83 3.34 -14.53
N ALA A 211 -15.55 2.09 -14.19
CA ALA A 211 -16.51 1.26 -13.44
C ALA A 211 -16.85 1.86 -12.07
N ILE A 212 -15.86 2.40 -11.35
CA ILE A 212 -16.07 3.08 -10.07
C ILE A 212 -16.97 4.31 -10.24
N ILE A 213 -16.76 5.11 -11.31
CA ILE A 213 -17.60 6.28 -11.63
C ILE A 213 -19.01 5.84 -11.96
N ASP A 214 -19.19 4.84 -12.81
CA ASP A 214 -20.50 4.30 -13.20
C ASP A 214 -21.28 3.76 -11.99
N ALA A 215 -20.56 3.22 -10.99
CA ALA A 215 -21.12 2.78 -9.72
C ALA A 215 -21.41 3.94 -8.73
N GLY A 216 -21.16 5.20 -9.13
CA GLY A 216 -21.38 6.41 -8.33
C GLY A 216 -20.29 6.73 -7.33
N GLY A 217 -19.10 6.18 -7.50
CA GLY A 217 -17.89 6.59 -6.78
C GLY A 217 -17.18 7.76 -7.46
N SER A 218 -16.14 8.32 -6.80
CA SER A 218 -15.37 9.45 -7.30
C SER A 218 -13.86 9.17 -7.14
N PRO A 219 -13.28 8.33 -8.01
CA PRO A 219 -11.86 8.00 -7.91
C PRO A 219 -10.98 9.18 -8.36
N LYS A 220 -9.85 9.39 -7.67
CA LYS A 220 -8.74 10.18 -8.20
C LYS A 220 -7.89 9.25 -9.07
N ILE A 221 -7.38 9.73 -10.20
CA ILE A 221 -6.51 8.96 -11.08
C ILE A 221 -5.33 9.81 -11.54
N THR A 222 -4.15 9.23 -11.55
CA THR A 222 -2.92 9.85 -12.08
C THR A 222 -2.27 8.90 -13.07
N PHE A 223 -2.11 9.36 -14.31
CA PHE A 223 -1.28 8.70 -15.33
C PHE A 223 0.02 9.47 -15.49
N TYR A 224 1.13 8.72 -15.51
CA TYR A 224 2.45 9.30 -15.74
C TYR A 224 2.86 9.10 -17.18
N GLU A 225 3.04 10.21 -17.88
CA GLU A 225 3.46 10.23 -19.29
C GLU A 225 4.84 9.59 -19.45
N ASN A 226 4.99 8.71 -20.45
CA ASN A 226 6.23 7.99 -20.79
C ASN A 226 6.85 7.17 -19.62
N VAL A 227 6.01 6.73 -18.67
CA VAL A 227 6.43 5.88 -17.56
C VAL A 227 5.94 4.47 -17.79
N GLY A 228 6.83 3.48 -17.61
CA GLY A 228 6.55 2.05 -17.73
C GLY A 228 5.91 1.45 -16.47
N HIS A 229 6.16 0.15 -16.26
CA HIS A 229 5.56 -0.61 -15.15
C HIS A 229 5.94 -0.10 -13.77
N ASP A 230 7.11 0.53 -13.62
CA ASP A 230 7.64 0.99 -12.34
C ASP A 230 7.06 2.34 -11.85
N SER A 231 5.86 2.68 -12.29
CA SER A 231 5.12 3.91 -11.95
C SER A 231 4.93 4.14 -10.44
N TRP A 232 5.17 3.11 -9.61
CA TRP A 232 5.20 3.28 -8.14
C TRP A 232 6.29 4.23 -7.66
N ASN A 233 7.40 4.37 -8.41
CA ASN A 233 8.44 5.33 -8.08
C ASN A 233 7.91 6.76 -8.18
N ASN A 234 7.09 7.03 -9.19
CA ASN A 234 6.41 8.32 -9.37
C ASN A 234 5.34 8.53 -8.30
N ALA A 235 4.50 7.51 -8.05
CA ALA A 235 3.44 7.59 -7.05
C ALA A 235 3.98 7.88 -5.63
N PHE A 236 5.09 7.25 -5.22
CA PHE A 236 5.70 7.51 -3.91
C PHE A 236 6.40 8.87 -3.81
N ASN A 237 6.62 9.54 -4.93
CA ASN A 237 7.18 10.90 -5.01
C ASN A 237 6.09 11.98 -5.16
N GLU A 238 4.80 11.61 -5.28
CA GLU A 238 3.72 12.57 -5.20
C GLU A 238 3.73 13.27 -3.83
N LYS A 239 3.72 14.60 -3.86
CA LYS A 239 3.85 15.41 -2.63
C LYS A 239 2.70 15.18 -1.66
N ASP A 240 1.50 14.95 -2.19
CA ASP A 240 0.26 14.76 -1.44
C ASP A 240 -0.13 13.29 -1.25
N PHE A 241 0.72 12.31 -1.60
CA PHE A 241 0.39 10.88 -1.53
C PHE A 241 -0.07 10.46 -0.13
N LEU A 242 0.78 10.65 0.88
CA LEU A 242 0.43 10.30 2.27
C LEU A 242 -0.58 11.28 2.87
N GLU A 243 -0.51 12.56 2.55
CA GLU A 243 -1.47 13.55 3.01
C GLU A 243 -2.88 13.21 2.54
N TRP A 244 -3.05 12.89 1.25
CA TRP A 244 -4.34 12.47 0.70
C TRP A 244 -4.88 11.24 1.40
N ILE A 245 -4.06 10.19 1.60
CA ILE A 245 -4.46 8.96 2.29
C ILE A 245 -4.90 9.28 3.71
N HIS A 246 -4.06 9.98 4.49
CA HIS A 246 -4.31 10.27 5.90
C HIS A 246 -5.41 11.30 6.14
N SER A 247 -5.79 12.07 5.11
CA SER A 247 -6.97 12.95 5.16
C SER A 247 -8.29 12.20 5.20
N LYS A 248 -8.28 10.88 4.86
CA LYS A 248 -9.49 10.06 4.78
C LYS A 248 -9.77 9.36 6.10
N SER A 249 -11.06 9.25 6.41
CA SER A 249 -11.56 8.50 7.56
C SER A 249 -12.88 7.84 7.15
N LYS A 250 -13.15 6.65 7.69
CA LYS A 250 -14.48 6.06 7.52
C LYS A 250 -15.53 6.97 8.11
N LYS A 251 -16.65 7.13 7.41
CA LYS A 251 -17.81 7.83 7.97
C LYS A 251 -18.30 7.04 9.17
N THR A 252 -18.41 7.70 10.32
CA THR A 252 -19.08 7.09 11.48
C THR A 252 -20.51 6.76 11.07
N LYS A 253 -20.94 5.51 11.26
CA LYS A 253 -22.36 5.18 11.10
C LYS A 253 -23.10 6.03 12.14
N GLN A 254 -23.88 6.98 11.67
CA GLN A 254 -24.89 7.66 12.49
C GLN A 254 -26.01 6.70 12.83
#